data_90932e1ecb467814c6a07b10bf579c0d
#
_entry.id   90932e1ecb467814c6a07b10bf579c0d
#
_cell.length_a   1.000
_cell.length_b   1.000
_cell.length_c   1.000
_cell.angle_alpha   90.00
_cell.angle_beta   90.00
_cell.angle_gamma   90.00
#
_symmetry.space_group_name_H-M   'P 1'
#
loop_
_entity.id
_entity.type
_entity.pdbx_description
1 polymer ?
#
loop_
_entity_poly.entity_id
_entity_poly.type
_entity_poly.pdbx_seq_one_letter_code
_entity_poly.pdbx_strand_id
1 'polypeptide(L)'
;MLIQTTRFGEVEIQDQDILTFPSGMLGFSAERHFVMIEDEMGSPFHWLQAVEKQDLAFITLNPETAVSDFSLDITVDHMKKLDTDKVEDLSVRVIVTMAKKLQDVTINLQGPLLINFDKKLGLQFVVADGRYNTRHPLFGDRLKLDQKQQPEEEQQQVLSLIHISEPTRHAS
;
A
#
# COMPACT_ATOMS: atom_id res chain seq x y z
N MET A 1 -9.86 -10.28 18.85
CA MET A 1 -9.39 -9.00 19.39
C MET A 1 -9.99 -7.88 18.55
N LEU A 2 -10.56 -6.88 19.23
CA LEU A 2 -11.11 -5.70 18.56
C LEU A 2 -10.08 -4.59 18.55
N ILE A 3 -9.86 -3.99 17.37
CA ILE A 3 -9.04 -2.79 17.25
C ILE A 3 -9.91 -1.62 16.81
N GLN A 4 -9.53 -0.43 17.24
CA GLN A 4 -10.20 0.79 16.83
C GLN A 4 -9.46 1.40 15.65
N THR A 5 -10.21 1.76 14.62
CA THR A 5 -9.62 2.42 13.44
C THR A 5 -10.46 3.66 13.11
N THR A 6 -9.79 4.72 12.69
CA THR A 6 -10.47 5.93 12.26
C THR A 6 -11.25 5.69 10.97
N ARG A 7 -10.72 4.83 10.09
CA ARG A 7 -11.28 4.61 8.76
C ARG A 7 -12.38 3.55 8.74
N PHE A 8 -12.17 2.44 9.44
CA PHE A 8 -13.03 1.26 9.37
C PHE A 8 -13.84 1.06 10.64
N GLY A 9 -13.71 1.97 11.61
CA GLY A 9 -14.35 1.83 12.90
C GLY A 9 -13.73 0.69 13.70
N GLU A 10 -14.58 -0.05 14.37
CA GLU A 10 -14.19 -1.19 15.15
C GLU A 10 -14.00 -2.40 14.24
N VAL A 11 -12.83 -3.03 14.28
CA VAL A 11 -12.49 -4.15 13.41
C VAL A 11 -12.08 -5.34 14.27
N GLU A 12 -12.73 -6.47 14.04
CA GLU A 12 -12.35 -7.75 14.67
C GLU A 12 -11.18 -8.35 13.93
N ILE A 13 -10.07 -8.59 14.65
CA ILE A 13 -8.89 -9.26 14.10
C ILE A 13 -8.48 -10.43 14.99
N GLN A 14 -7.74 -11.37 14.42
CA GLN A 14 -7.11 -12.45 15.14
C GLN A 14 -5.59 -12.21 15.18
N ASP A 15 -4.91 -12.83 16.15
CA ASP A 15 -3.46 -12.70 16.26
C ASP A 15 -2.73 -13.09 14.97
N GLN A 16 -3.26 -14.09 14.27
CA GLN A 16 -2.70 -14.57 13.01
C GLN A 16 -2.85 -13.58 11.85
N ASP A 17 -3.69 -12.54 12.01
CA ASP A 17 -3.84 -11.50 10.98
C ASP A 17 -2.78 -10.42 11.10
N ILE A 18 -2.08 -10.35 12.23
CA ILE A 18 -1.13 -9.28 12.50
C ILE A 18 0.19 -9.53 11.76
N LEU A 19 0.56 -8.55 10.94
CA LEU A 19 1.86 -8.50 10.29
C LEU A 19 2.80 -7.69 11.16
N THR A 20 4.02 -8.20 11.37
CA THR A 20 5.04 -7.49 12.13
C THR A 20 6.10 -6.95 11.17
N PHE A 21 6.34 -5.64 11.27
CA PHE A 21 7.43 -4.96 10.58
C PHE A 21 8.48 -4.63 11.64
N PRO A 22 9.49 -5.47 11.83
CA PRO A 22 10.44 -5.31 12.95
C PRO A 22 11.15 -3.95 12.98
N SER A 23 11.36 -3.35 11.82
CA SER A 23 11.96 -2.01 11.70
C SER A 23 10.92 -0.91 11.52
N GLY A 24 9.62 -1.25 11.58
CA GLY A 24 8.55 -0.30 11.31
C GLY A 24 8.48 0.11 9.84
N MET A 25 7.79 1.21 9.60
CA MET A 25 7.67 1.83 8.28
C MET A 25 8.55 3.08 8.23
N LEU A 26 9.03 3.43 7.06
CA LEU A 26 9.81 4.66 6.87
C LEU A 26 8.98 5.85 7.32
N GLY A 27 9.53 6.63 8.27
CA GLY A 27 8.82 7.74 8.90
C GLY A 27 7.92 7.34 10.08
N PHE A 28 7.72 6.05 10.32
CA PHE A 28 6.87 5.52 11.38
C PHE A 28 7.51 4.31 12.03
N SER A 29 8.75 4.46 12.48
CA SER A 29 9.55 3.34 13.00
C SER A 29 9.03 2.77 14.32
N ALA A 30 8.20 3.53 15.04
CA ALA A 30 7.61 3.07 16.29
C ALA A 30 6.41 2.14 16.08
N GLU A 31 5.79 2.20 14.91
CA GLU A 31 4.62 1.37 14.58
C GLU A 31 5.09 0.12 13.86
N ARG A 32 4.90 -1.03 14.49
CA ARG A 32 5.43 -2.31 14.01
C ARG A 32 4.37 -3.34 13.67
N HIS A 33 3.15 -3.16 14.14
CA HIS A 33 2.07 -4.12 13.96
C HIS A 33 0.99 -3.53 13.07
N PHE A 34 0.66 -4.27 12.01
CA PHE A 34 -0.33 -3.87 11.03
C PHE A 34 -1.23 -5.05 10.67
N VAL A 35 -2.43 -4.75 10.21
CA VAL A 35 -3.30 -5.74 9.59
C VAL A 35 -3.65 -5.28 8.18
N MET A 36 -3.72 -6.24 7.27
CA MET A 36 -4.14 -5.97 5.89
C MET A 36 -5.66 -6.05 5.82
N ILE A 37 -6.28 -4.99 5.33
CA ILE A 37 -7.72 -4.91 5.14
C ILE A 37 -8.00 -4.76 3.65
N GLU A 38 -8.72 -5.72 3.09
CA GLU A 38 -9.10 -5.69 1.69
C GLU A 38 -10.32 -4.80 1.49
N ASP A 39 -10.37 -4.15 0.34
CA ASP A 39 -11.55 -3.39 -0.08
C ASP A 39 -12.62 -4.36 -0.58
N GLU A 40 -13.87 -4.10 -0.24
CA GLU A 40 -14.99 -5.02 -0.51
C GLU A 40 -15.33 -5.17 -1.99
N MET A 41 -14.93 -4.27 -2.84
CA MET A 41 -15.39 -4.20 -4.23
C MET A 41 -14.44 -4.84 -5.25
N GLY A 42 -13.54 -5.70 -4.81
CA GLY A 42 -12.53 -6.28 -5.70
C GLY A 42 -11.53 -5.25 -6.18
N SER A 43 -11.40 -4.15 -5.46
CA SER A 43 -10.45 -3.10 -5.72
C SER A 43 -9.01 -3.63 -5.62
N PRO A 44 -8.08 -3.14 -6.45
CA PRO A 44 -6.67 -3.52 -6.32
C PRO A 44 -6.01 -2.92 -5.08
N PHE A 45 -6.68 -2.00 -4.39
CA PHE A 45 -6.15 -1.35 -3.19
C PHE A 45 -6.38 -2.20 -1.95
N HIS A 46 -5.33 -2.38 -1.16
CA HIS A 46 -5.42 -3.02 0.15
C HIS A 46 -4.88 -2.05 1.19
N TRP A 47 -5.53 -2.01 2.34
CA TRP A 47 -5.16 -1.12 3.42
C TRP A 47 -4.26 -1.82 4.41
N LEU A 48 -3.22 -1.14 4.83
CA LEU A 48 -2.34 -1.59 5.90
C LEU A 48 -2.62 -0.70 7.11
N GLN A 49 -3.42 -1.23 8.02
CA GLN A 49 -3.88 -0.49 9.22
C GLN A 49 -2.98 -0.79 10.40
N ALA A 50 -2.47 0.24 11.07
CA ALA A 50 -1.72 0.07 12.30
C ALA A 50 -2.64 -0.45 13.42
N VAL A 51 -2.14 -1.41 14.18
CA VAL A 51 -2.92 -2.04 15.25
C VAL A 51 -3.01 -1.11 16.48
N GLU A 52 -1.90 -0.48 16.84
CA GLU A 52 -1.81 0.36 18.03
C GLU A 52 -2.06 1.85 17.77
N LYS A 53 -2.25 2.25 16.52
CA LYS A 53 -2.47 3.65 16.16
C LYS A 53 -3.67 3.75 15.22
N GLN A 54 -4.81 4.11 15.78
CA GLN A 54 -6.09 4.05 15.09
C GLN A 54 -6.18 4.93 13.84
N ASP A 55 -5.44 6.03 13.81
CA ASP A 55 -5.47 7.01 12.71
C ASP A 55 -4.37 6.77 11.66
N LEU A 56 -3.58 5.69 11.80
CA LEU A 56 -2.52 5.38 10.86
C LEU A 56 -2.90 4.18 9.99
N ALA A 57 -3.08 4.44 8.71
CA ALA A 57 -3.33 3.43 7.71
C ALA A 57 -2.68 3.84 6.39
N PHE A 58 -2.12 2.88 5.69
CA PHE A 58 -1.52 3.09 4.37
C PHE A 58 -2.35 2.39 3.32
N ILE A 59 -2.64 3.09 2.23
CA ILE A 59 -3.20 2.44 1.04
C ILE A 59 -2.04 1.80 0.30
N THR A 60 -2.19 0.54 -0.08
CA THR A 60 -1.18 -0.18 -0.84
C THR A 60 -1.75 -0.79 -2.09
N LEU A 61 -0.87 -1.07 -3.03
CA LEU A 61 -1.20 -1.58 -4.34
C LEU A 61 -0.06 -2.51 -4.79
N ASN A 62 -0.39 -3.56 -5.55
CA ASN A 62 0.65 -4.33 -6.23
C ASN A 62 1.23 -3.45 -7.34
N PRO A 63 2.54 -3.16 -7.33
CA PRO A 63 3.13 -2.22 -8.29
C PRO A 63 2.99 -2.68 -9.75
N GLU A 64 2.88 -3.96 -10.02
CA GLU A 64 2.67 -4.48 -11.38
C GLU A 64 1.34 -4.03 -11.98
N THR A 65 0.38 -3.65 -11.15
CA THR A 65 -0.89 -3.09 -11.62
C THR A 65 -0.69 -1.78 -12.36
N ALA A 66 0.30 -0.99 -11.95
CA ALA A 66 0.58 0.33 -12.51
C ALA A 66 1.78 0.34 -13.46
N VAL A 67 2.78 -0.51 -13.19
CA VAL A 67 4.03 -0.57 -13.94
C VAL A 67 4.29 -2.03 -14.31
N SER A 68 4.02 -2.37 -15.57
CA SER A 68 4.05 -3.77 -16.04
C SER A 68 5.45 -4.40 -15.98
N ASP A 69 6.50 -3.58 -16.06
CA ASP A 69 7.88 -4.03 -16.02
C ASP A 69 8.55 -3.78 -14.67
N PHE A 70 7.75 -3.60 -13.62
CA PHE A 70 8.28 -3.38 -12.27
C PHE A 70 9.10 -4.59 -11.81
N SER A 71 10.30 -4.33 -11.33
CA SER A 71 11.19 -5.38 -10.83
C SER A 71 12.00 -4.88 -9.63
N LEU A 72 12.29 -5.78 -8.72
CA LEU A 72 13.11 -5.50 -7.54
C LEU A 72 14.25 -6.50 -7.43
N ASP A 73 15.39 -6.01 -6.97
CA ASP A 73 16.51 -6.87 -6.57
C ASP A 73 16.32 -7.24 -5.10
N ILE A 74 15.75 -8.41 -4.86
CA ILE A 74 15.53 -8.91 -3.51
C ILE A 74 16.79 -9.63 -3.07
N THR A 75 17.43 -9.12 -2.01
CA THR A 75 18.70 -9.64 -1.52
C THR A 75 18.50 -10.80 -0.55
N VAL A 76 19.59 -11.54 -0.32
CA VAL A 76 19.62 -12.59 0.71
C VAL A 76 19.32 -12.01 2.08
N ASP A 77 19.78 -10.79 2.37
CA ASP A 77 19.51 -10.10 3.62
C ASP A 77 18.00 -9.81 3.79
N HIS A 78 17.34 -9.35 2.73
CA HIS A 78 15.90 -9.16 2.73
C HIS A 78 15.16 -10.48 3.05
N MET A 79 15.58 -11.55 2.41
CA MET A 79 14.98 -12.87 2.60
C MET A 79 15.17 -13.39 4.01
N LYS A 80 16.33 -13.18 4.61
CA LYS A 80 16.60 -13.55 6.00
C LYS A 80 15.71 -12.78 6.97
N LYS A 81 15.55 -11.48 6.75
CA LYS A 81 14.68 -10.64 7.58
C LYS A 81 13.22 -11.04 7.49
N LEU A 82 12.83 -11.65 6.38
CA LEU A 82 11.46 -12.11 6.13
C LEU A 82 11.28 -13.61 6.34
N ASP A 83 12.30 -14.26 6.86
CA ASP A 83 12.31 -15.69 7.24
C ASP A 83 11.89 -16.61 6.09
N THR A 84 12.49 -16.40 4.92
CA THR A 84 12.28 -17.25 3.76
C THR A 84 13.57 -17.44 2.97
N ASP A 85 13.66 -18.55 2.23
CA ASP A 85 14.70 -18.82 1.24
C ASP A 85 14.15 -18.78 -0.19
N LYS A 86 12.85 -18.45 -0.36
CA LYS A 86 12.17 -18.42 -1.66
C LYS A 86 11.55 -17.07 -1.93
N VAL A 87 11.97 -16.43 -3.01
CA VAL A 87 11.42 -15.14 -3.44
C VAL A 87 9.91 -15.25 -3.70
N GLU A 88 9.45 -16.40 -4.18
CA GLU A 88 8.05 -16.66 -4.50
C GLU A 88 7.13 -16.56 -3.28
N ASP A 89 7.66 -16.69 -2.07
CA ASP A 89 6.89 -16.54 -0.84
C ASP A 89 6.57 -15.08 -0.50
N LEU A 90 7.21 -14.14 -1.20
CA LEU A 90 7.11 -12.72 -0.88
C LEU A 90 6.14 -12.00 -1.82
N SER A 91 5.33 -11.15 -1.22
CA SER A 91 4.43 -10.24 -1.94
C SER A 91 5.00 -8.83 -1.91
N VAL A 92 4.87 -8.11 -3.02
CA VAL A 92 5.35 -6.74 -3.13
C VAL A 92 4.14 -5.80 -3.13
N ARG A 93 4.20 -4.76 -2.29
CA ARG A 93 3.20 -3.70 -2.26
C ARG A 93 3.90 -2.36 -2.30
N VAL A 94 3.24 -1.36 -2.85
CA VAL A 94 3.74 0.03 -2.80
C VAL A 94 2.66 0.92 -2.19
N ILE A 95 3.08 1.99 -1.53
CA ILE A 95 2.18 2.91 -0.85
C ILE A 95 1.65 3.93 -1.85
N VAL A 96 0.35 4.16 -1.80
CA VAL A 96 -0.37 5.13 -2.63
C VAL A 96 -0.55 6.42 -1.84
N THR A 97 -0.20 7.55 -2.44
CA THR A 97 -0.49 8.88 -1.90
C THR A 97 -1.68 9.46 -2.65
N MET A 98 -2.73 9.70 -1.91
CA MET A 98 -3.97 10.25 -2.45
C MET A 98 -3.87 11.73 -2.75
N ALA A 99 -4.66 12.20 -3.70
CA ALA A 99 -4.74 13.60 -4.07
C ALA A 99 -6.16 13.94 -4.50
N LYS A 100 -6.47 15.25 -4.55
CA LYS A 100 -7.80 15.71 -4.96
C LYS A 100 -8.10 15.41 -6.42
N LYS A 101 -7.06 15.44 -7.26
CA LYS A 101 -7.18 15.14 -8.69
C LYS A 101 -6.57 13.77 -8.96
N LEU A 102 -7.24 12.99 -9.80
CA LEU A 102 -6.80 11.65 -10.16
C LEU A 102 -5.36 11.65 -10.72
N GLN A 103 -5.04 12.65 -11.54
CA GLN A 103 -3.72 12.80 -12.16
C GLN A 103 -2.59 13.06 -11.16
N ASP A 104 -2.94 13.51 -9.94
CA ASP A 104 -1.97 13.82 -8.90
C ASP A 104 -1.79 12.69 -7.89
N VAL A 105 -2.54 11.58 -8.05
CA VAL A 105 -2.36 10.38 -7.23
C VAL A 105 -1.07 9.69 -7.61
N THR A 106 -0.22 9.41 -6.63
CA THR A 106 1.11 8.85 -6.86
C THR A 106 1.33 7.59 -6.04
N ILE A 107 2.32 6.82 -6.47
CA ILE A 107 2.77 5.63 -5.74
C ILE A 107 4.26 5.75 -5.45
N ASN A 108 4.68 5.19 -4.33
CA ASN A 108 6.08 5.20 -3.92
C ASN A 108 6.76 3.92 -4.42
N LEU A 109 7.34 3.99 -5.61
CA LEU A 109 8.07 2.86 -6.18
C LEU A 109 9.47 2.72 -5.58
N GLN A 110 10.00 3.77 -4.96
CA GLN A 110 11.33 3.77 -4.36
C GLN A 110 11.35 3.13 -2.97
N GLY A 111 10.20 3.09 -2.29
CA GLY A 111 10.10 2.50 -0.96
C GLY A 111 9.10 1.34 -0.90
N PRO A 112 9.32 0.26 -1.67
CA PRO A 112 8.38 -0.84 -1.68
C PRO A 112 8.35 -1.61 -0.37
N LEU A 113 7.22 -2.30 -0.16
CA LEU A 113 7.03 -3.22 0.95
C LEU A 113 7.21 -4.65 0.43
N LEU A 114 7.94 -5.46 1.17
CA LEU A 114 7.97 -6.90 0.98
C LEU A 114 7.26 -7.55 2.15
N ILE A 115 6.34 -8.45 1.86
CA ILE A 115 5.53 -9.10 2.89
C ILE A 115 5.58 -10.61 2.71
N ASN A 116 5.93 -11.30 3.78
CA ASN A 116 5.79 -12.75 3.89
C ASN A 116 4.52 -13.03 4.71
N PHE A 117 3.43 -13.33 4.02
CA PHE A 117 2.15 -13.56 4.69
C PHE A 117 2.13 -14.85 5.52
N ASP A 118 2.89 -15.86 5.14
CA ASP A 118 2.97 -17.10 5.90
C ASP A 118 3.64 -16.91 7.25
N LYS A 119 4.71 -16.11 7.29
CA LYS A 119 5.46 -15.82 8.51
C LYS A 119 5.00 -14.55 9.21
N LYS A 120 4.06 -13.82 8.62
CA LYS A 120 3.52 -12.56 9.15
C LYS A 120 4.61 -11.50 9.39
N LEU A 121 5.54 -11.41 8.45
CA LEU A 121 6.65 -10.45 8.51
C LEU A 121 6.60 -9.51 7.32
N GLY A 122 6.93 -8.25 7.57
CA GLY A 122 7.01 -7.23 6.54
C GLY A 122 8.27 -6.39 6.67
N LEU A 123 8.67 -5.81 5.55
CA LEU A 123 9.85 -4.96 5.45
C LEU A 123 9.59 -3.88 4.41
N GLN A 124 9.89 -2.63 4.74
CA GLN A 124 10.00 -1.55 3.77
C GLN A 124 11.47 -1.21 3.58
N PHE A 125 11.90 -1.07 2.34
CA PHE A 125 13.29 -0.70 2.05
C PHE A 125 13.36 0.32 0.93
N VAL A 126 14.52 0.97 0.78
CA VAL A 126 14.75 1.98 -0.25
C VAL A 126 15.48 1.37 -1.42
N VAL A 127 14.93 1.52 -2.62
CA VAL A 127 15.60 1.15 -3.88
C VAL A 127 16.55 2.29 -4.25
N ALA A 128 17.85 2.07 -4.08
CA ALA A 128 18.87 3.12 -4.15
C ALA A 128 19.45 3.37 -5.55
N ASP A 129 19.10 2.54 -6.55
CA ASP A 129 19.74 2.58 -7.86
C ASP A 129 19.17 3.63 -8.83
N GLY A 130 18.20 4.42 -8.38
CA GLY A 130 17.61 5.51 -9.18
C GLY A 130 16.58 5.10 -10.21
N ARG A 131 16.26 3.82 -10.33
CA ARG A 131 15.24 3.34 -11.28
C ARG A 131 13.85 3.88 -10.97
N TYR A 132 13.55 4.10 -9.70
CA TYR A 132 12.21 4.45 -9.23
C TYR A 132 12.25 5.69 -8.37
N ASN A 133 11.11 6.37 -8.27
CA ASN A 133 10.96 7.55 -7.43
C ASN A 133 9.80 7.39 -6.45
N THR A 134 9.64 8.33 -5.53
CA THR A 134 8.64 8.29 -4.46
C THR A 134 7.27 8.79 -4.91
N ARG A 135 7.18 9.42 -6.08
CA ARG A 135 5.96 10.07 -6.58
C ARG A 135 5.67 9.69 -8.02
N HIS A 136 5.71 8.40 -8.30
CA HIS A 136 5.35 7.89 -9.62
C HIS A 136 3.84 8.07 -9.84
N PRO A 137 3.39 8.74 -10.92
CA PRO A 137 1.96 8.92 -11.16
C PRO A 137 1.27 7.57 -11.35
N LEU A 138 0.24 7.31 -10.56
CA LEU A 138 -0.46 6.02 -10.61
C LEU A 138 -1.16 5.82 -11.96
N PHE A 139 -1.82 6.86 -12.45
CA PHE A 139 -2.57 6.79 -13.69
C PHE A 139 -1.74 7.25 -14.90
N GLY A 140 -0.64 7.95 -14.68
CA GLY A 140 0.37 8.31 -15.67
C GLY A 140 -0.20 8.86 -16.99
N ASP A 141 0.44 8.50 -18.08
CA ASP A 141 0.03 8.91 -19.42
C ASP A 141 -1.30 8.30 -19.87
N ARG A 142 -1.74 7.23 -19.24
CA ARG A 142 -3.07 6.64 -19.49
C ARG A 142 -4.18 7.66 -19.30
N LEU A 143 -4.05 8.53 -18.29
CA LEU A 143 -5.06 9.54 -18.03
C LEU A 143 -5.11 10.62 -19.11
N LYS A 144 -3.97 10.97 -19.70
CA LYS A 144 -3.92 11.95 -20.78
C LYS A 144 -4.54 11.44 -22.08
N LEU A 145 -4.40 10.13 -22.34
CA LEU A 145 -5.01 9.48 -23.50
C LEU A 145 -6.48 9.18 -23.26
N ASP A 146 -6.84 8.78 -22.07
CA ASP A 146 -8.19 8.38 -21.70
C ASP A 146 -9.10 9.57 -21.37
N GLN A 147 -8.56 10.72 -20.95
CA GLN A 147 -9.34 11.93 -20.70
C GLN A 147 -10.08 12.44 -21.95
N LYS A 148 -9.63 12.05 -23.15
CA LYS A 148 -10.29 12.36 -24.40
C LYS A 148 -11.34 11.32 -24.79
N GLN A 149 -11.38 10.16 -24.13
CA GLN A 149 -12.20 9.02 -24.52
C GLN A 149 -13.11 8.47 -23.41
N GLN A 150 -12.86 8.83 -22.14
CA GLN A 150 -13.68 8.37 -21.01
C GLN A 150 -14.70 9.41 -20.60
N PRO A 151 -15.96 8.99 -20.35
CA PRO A 151 -16.97 9.89 -19.78
C PRO A 151 -16.53 10.34 -18.37
N GLU A 152 -16.86 11.58 -18.02
CA GLU A 152 -16.61 12.13 -16.68
C GLU A 152 -17.12 11.21 -15.56
N GLU A 153 -18.14 10.43 -15.82
CA GLU A 153 -18.74 9.51 -14.87
C GLU A 153 -17.76 8.39 -14.44
N GLU A 154 -16.97 7.85 -15.38
CA GLU A 154 -15.98 6.82 -15.05
C GLU A 154 -14.82 7.38 -14.24
N GLN A 155 -14.39 8.59 -14.57
CA GLN A 155 -13.36 9.28 -13.80
C GLN A 155 -13.81 9.56 -12.37
N GLN A 156 -15.08 9.92 -12.19
CA GLN A 156 -15.66 10.13 -10.87
C GLN A 156 -15.87 8.83 -10.11
N GLN A 157 -16.12 7.72 -10.78
CA GLN A 157 -16.21 6.42 -10.12
C GLN A 157 -14.87 5.97 -9.55
N VAL A 158 -13.79 6.15 -10.31
CA VAL A 158 -12.44 5.85 -9.82
C VAL A 158 -12.07 6.78 -8.65
N LEU A 159 -12.36 8.08 -8.78
CA LEU A 159 -12.16 9.04 -7.71
C LEU A 159 -13.02 8.71 -6.48
N SER A 160 -14.23 8.24 -6.68
CA SER A 160 -15.13 7.85 -5.60
C SER A 160 -14.61 6.63 -4.85
N LEU A 161 -14.08 5.62 -5.55
CA LEU A 161 -13.44 4.46 -4.93
C LEU A 161 -12.22 4.87 -4.11
N ILE A 162 -11.43 5.79 -4.64
CA ILE A 162 -10.27 6.33 -3.96
C ILE A 162 -10.68 7.24 -2.80
N HIS A 163 -11.75 8.03 -2.95
CA HIS A 163 -12.26 8.93 -1.91
C HIS A 163 -12.89 8.22 -0.73
N ILE A 164 -13.57 7.11 -0.95
CA ILE A 164 -14.07 6.26 0.14
C ILE A 164 -12.92 5.86 1.04
N SER A 165 -11.72 5.86 0.50
CA SER A 165 -10.51 5.50 1.22
C SER A 165 -9.85 6.64 1.99
N GLU A 166 -10.38 7.88 1.98
CA GLU A 166 -9.74 9.04 2.58
C GLU A 166 -10.43 9.67 3.80
N PRO A 167 -11.18 8.96 4.63
CA PRO A 167 -11.83 9.61 5.78
C PRO A 167 -10.86 10.13 6.84
N THR A 168 -9.61 9.74 6.78
CA THR A 168 -8.60 10.19 7.75
C THR A 168 -8.35 11.68 7.73
N ARG A 169 -8.70 12.40 6.65
CA ARG A 169 -8.62 13.86 6.62
C ARG A 169 -9.49 14.54 7.64
N HIS A 170 -10.56 13.89 8.06
CA HIS A 170 -11.56 14.47 8.91
C HIS A 170 -11.33 14.17 10.39
N ALA A 171 -10.34 13.33 10.68
CA ALA A 171 -9.98 12.97 12.04
C ALA A 171 -8.99 13.95 12.65
N SER A 172 -8.48 14.89 11.89
CA SER A 172 -7.55 15.90 12.38
C SER A 172 -8.28 17.13 12.87
#